data_c7ffb5b1df8fdbf6ea5bca369dfa9f8a
#
_entry.id   c7ffb5b1df8fdbf6ea5bca369dfa9f8a
#
_cell.length_a   1.000
_cell.length_b   1.000
_cell.length_c   1.000
_cell.angle_alpha   90.00
_cell.angle_beta   90.00
_cell.angle_gamma   90.00
#
_symmetry.space_group_name_H-M   'P 1'
#
loop_
_entity.id
_entity.type
_entity.pdbx_description
1 polymer ?
#
loop_
_entity_poly.entity_id
_entity_poly.type
_entity_poly.pdbx_seq_one_letter_code
_entity_poly.pdbx_strand_id
1 'polypeptide(L)'
;MLLSKEKIIIAYYYIALIAFAVSACAVMFDQESSGGIAYINFIIAFTFMVWGVFVLRPFTKGYLIEIPSKTILSLNVYMLWVLVVTIINPVGIEGISSYMNSLFWSAFPILILNATYYFVLHKGDSKWLKKIFLVITALFLLTYYSFYDVDNILMNVHLGSSYYSLYMLPLVLVYPSKIGKICWTIIICIAVFSSVKRGGVLALALAMLTYIITNQLVSKRGKFTKIIIGFCILTAFIAVFAYIGTMGDNNIFERFESIQEDNGSGRTDVWNEAWRLINNQGIVTYFVGNGFNTVVRNSRYVLSAHNDYLEAWFDFGLIGMLLYIISLLLLFKDILKCLKAKKEYAPAMSILGVLIVVLTMISHIAIYYWFNVIVLCIAYFEGRYNREKRQLTEKEEDNE
;
A
#
# COMPACT_ATOMS: atom_id res chain seq x y z
N MET A 1 10.61 -34.38 16.58
CA MET A 1 11.49 -33.21 16.38
C MET A 1 10.72 -31.96 16.86
N LEU A 2 10.97 -31.49 18.10
CA LEU A 2 10.32 -30.30 18.64
C LEU A 2 10.85 -29.06 17.90
N LEU A 3 10.00 -28.37 17.17
CA LEU A 3 10.34 -27.07 16.58
C LEU A 3 10.71 -26.10 17.69
N SER A 4 11.83 -25.37 17.54
CA SER A 4 12.17 -24.33 18.50
C SER A 4 11.06 -23.28 18.54
N LYS A 5 10.81 -22.70 19.72
CA LYS A 5 9.79 -21.67 19.95
C LYS A 5 9.89 -20.53 18.91
N GLU A 6 11.11 -20.19 18.54
CA GLU A 6 11.41 -19.19 17.52
C GLU A 6 10.92 -19.58 16.11
N LYS A 7 11.15 -20.82 15.69
CA LYS A 7 10.68 -21.29 14.38
C LYS A 7 9.16 -21.31 14.28
N ILE A 8 8.48 -21.64 15.37
CA ILE A 8 7.01 -21.62 15.45
C ILE A 8 6.50 -20.20 15.23
N ILE A 9 7.11 -19.20 15.87
CA ILE A 9 6.71 -17.80 15.74
C ILE A 9 6.93 -17.28 14.31
N ILE A 10 8.07 -17.60 13.71
CA ILE A 10 8.37 -17.21 12.33
C ILE A 10 7.35 -17.84 11.37
N ALA A 11 7.08 -19.14 11.50
CA ALA A 11 6.09 -19.83 10.68
C ALA A 11 4.69 -19.22 10.86
N TYR A 12 4.34 -18.89 12.09
CA TYR A 12 3.08 -18.26 12.43
C TYR A 12 2.91 -16.89 11.74
N TYR A 13 3.94 -16.04 11.77
CA TYR A 13 3.89 -14.76 11.07
C TYR A 13 3.71 -14.93 9.56
N TYR A 14 4.38 -15.91 8.94
CA TYR A 14 4.20 -16.19 7.51
C TYR A 14 2.79 -16.67 7.17
N ILE A 15 2.21 -17.52 8.02
CA ILE A 15 0.81 -17.95 7.88
C ILE A 15 -0.13 -16.77 8.00
N ALA A 16 0.12 -15.85 8.94
CA ALA A 16 -0.68 -14.64 9.11
C ALA A 16 -0.65 -13.73 7.87
N LEU A 17 0.52 -13.56 7.24
CA LEU A 17 0.63 -12.80 6.00
C LEU A 17 -0.13 -13.45 4.84
N ILE A 18 -0.05 -14.76 4.70
CA ILE A 18 -0.80 -15.49 3.66
C ILE A 18 -2.31 -15.39 3.94
N ALA A 19 -2.74 -15.56 5.19
CA ALA A 19 -4.13 -15.43 5.58
C ALA A 19 -4.66 -14.02 5.29
N PHE A 20 -3.85 -12.99 5.54
CA PHE A 20 -4.17 -11.61 5.13
C PHE A 20 -4.40 -11.50 3.62
N ALA A 21 -3.49 -12.06 2.80
CA ALA A 21 -3.63 -11.99 1.35
C ALA A 21 -4.87 -12.74 0.85
N VAL A 22 -5.15 -13.92 1.41
CA VAL A 22 -6.37 -14.69 1.10
C VAL A 22 -7.63 -13.90 1.48
N SER A 23 -7.65 -13.26 2.65
CA SER A 23 -8.76 -12.39 3.06
C SER A 23 -8.95 -11.23 2.09
N ALA A 24 -7.88 -10.56 1.69
CA ALA A 24 -7.95 -9.45 0.74
C ALA A 24 -8.50 -9.92 -0.62
N CYS A 25 -8.08 -11.10 -1.10
CA CYS A 25 -8.64 -11.71 -2.29
C CYS A 25 -10.14 -12.04 -2.12
N ALA A 26 -10.52 -12.64 -0.99
CA ALA A 26 -11.92 -12.99 -0.72
C ALA A 26 -12.83 -11.76 -0.70
N VAL A 27 -12.36 -10.61 -0.16
CA VAL A 27 -13.11 -9.34 -0.21
C VAL A 27 -13.35 -8.89 -1.66
N MET A 28 -12.39 -9.13 -2.56
CA MET A 28 -12.59 -8.80 -3.97
C MET A 28 -13.65 -9.70 -4.63
N PHE A 29 -13.72 -10.98 -4.26
CA PHE A 29 -14.76 -11.90 -4.75
C PHE A 29 -16.15 -11.59 -4.22
N ASP A 30 -16.25 -11.03 -3.02
CA ASP A 30 -17.50 -10.89 -2.28
C ASP A 30 -18.17 -9.51 -2.44
N GLN A 31 -17.65 -8.65 -3.32
CA GLN A 31 -18.27 -7.33 -3.58
C GLN A 31 -19.71 -7.44 -4.13
N GLU A 32 -20.07 -8.60 -4.71
CA GLU A 32 -21.40 -8.88 -5.25
C GLU A 32 -22.25 -9.83 -4.38
N SER A 33 -21.65 -10.51 -3.40
CA SER A 33 -22.32 -11.45 -2.51
C SER A 33 -22.46 -10.91 -1.10
N SER A 34 -23.28 -11.56 -0.28
CA SER A 34 -23.73 -11.10 1.05
C SER A 34 -22.64 -10.87 2.14
N GLY A 35 -21.39 -10.74 1.80
CA GLY A 35 -20.33 -10.33 2.72
C GLY A 35 -19.85 -11.40 3.73
N GLY A 36 -20.47 -12.56 3.78
CA GLY A 36 -20.22 -13.53 4.83
C GLY A 36 -18.81 -14.16 4.82
N ILE A 37 -18.32 -14.56 3.65
CA ILE A 37 -17.00 -15.23 3.50
C ILE A 37 -15.86 -14.25 3.78
N ALA A 38 -15.98 -13.03 3.31
CA ALA A 38 -14.97 -11.99 3.54
C ALA A 38 -14.77 -11.72 5.03
N TYR A 39 -15.85 -11.62 5.82
CA TYR A 39 -15.76 -11.39 7.26
C TYR A 39 -15.05 -12.53 8.00
N ILE A 40 -15.33 -13.77 7.67
CA ILE A 40 -14.66 -14.95 8.27
C ILE A 40 -13.16 -14.88 8.00
N ASN A 41 -12.76 -14.63 6.76
CA ASN A 41 -11.37 -14.52 6.38
C ASN A 41 -10.66 -13.36 7.07
N PHE A 42 -11.36 -12.23 7.26
CA PHE A 42 -10.87 -11.10 8.02
C PHE A 42 -10.66 -11.42 9.50
N ILE A 43 -11.61 -12.08 10.13
CA ILE A 43 -11.48 -12.51 11.53
C ILE A 43 -10.28 -13.44 11.67
N ILE A 44 -10.06 -14.37 10.74
CA ILE A 44 -8.90 -15.25 10.73
C ILE A 44 -7.60 -14.44 10.62
N ALA A 45 -7.50 -13.58 9.62
CA ALA A 45 -6.30 -12.75 9.41
C ALA A 45 -6.02 -11.83 10.60
N PHE A 46 -7.06 -11.19 11.16
CA PHE A 46 -6.99 -10.38 12.36
C PHE A 46 -6.48 -11.17 13.56
N THR A 47 -7.08 -12.34 13.84
CA THR A 47 -6.65 -13.21 14.93
C THR A 47 -5.18 -13.58 14.80
N PHE A 48 -4.75 -13.95 13.61
CA PHE A 48 -3.36 -14.27 13.34
C PHE A 48 -2.42 -13.08 13.53
N MET A 49 -2.80 -11.87 13.10
CA MET A 49 -1.98 -10.67 13.27
C MET A 49 -1.88 -10.24 14.74
N VAL A 50 -2.98 -10.27 15.48
CA VAL A 50 -3.00 -9.98 16.92
C VAL A 50 -2.07 -10.95 17.67
N TRP A 51 -2.19 -12.23 17.40
CA TRP A 51 -1.32 -13.24 17.97
C TRP A 51 0.15 -13.00 17.60
N GLY A 52 0.42 -12.64 16.36
CA GLY A 52 1.77 -12.30 15.90
C GLY A 52 2.39 -11.17 16.71
N VAL A 53 1.65 -10.10 17.00
CA VAL A 53 2.12 -8.99 17.83
C VAL A 53 2.39 -9.45 19.27
N PHE A 54 1.45 -10.18 19.90
CA PHE A 54 1.63 -10.67 21.27
C PHE A 54 2.76 -11.69 21.40
N VAL A 55 2.95 -12.53 20.39
CA VAL A 55 3.98 -13.57 20.37
C VAL A 55 5.38 -12.98 20.07
N LEU A 56 5.47 -11.89 19.35
CA LEU A 56 6.73 -11.18 19.13
C LEU A 56 7.20 -10.40 20.37
N ARG A 57 6.29 -9.98 21.23
CA ARG A 57 6.58 -9.22 22.46
C ARG A 57 7.61 -9.87 23.38
N PRO A 58 7.61 -11.20 23.63
CA PRO A 58 8.63 -11.84 24.48
C PRO A 58 10.05 -11.85 23.91
N PHE A 59 10.22 -11.50 22.63
CA PHE A 59 11.54 -11.41 21.97
C PHE A 59 12.14 -10.01 22.01
N THR A 60 11.34 -9.00 22.36
CA THR A 60 11.89 -7.70 22.72
C THR A 60 12.53 -7.82 24.10
N LYS A 61 13.85 -7.69 24.19
CA LYS A 61 14.59 -7.77 25.44
C LYS A 61 13.90 -6.94 26.53
N GLY A 62 13.37 -7.61 27.54
CA GLY A 62 12.98 -7.01 28.82
C GLY A 62 11.82 -6.03 28.74
N TYR A 63 10.63 -6.42 28.27
CA TYR A 63 9.36 -5.67 28.44
C TYR A 63 9.38 -4.15 28.14
N LEU A 64 10.52 -3.59 27.75
CA LEU A 64 10.63 -2.22 27.28
C LEU A 64 10.04 -2.18 25.88
N ILE A 65 8.99 -1.40 25.69
CA ILE A 65 8.45 -1.06 24.40
C ILE A 65 9.55 -0.29 23.69
N GLU A 66 10.21 -0.93 22.71
CA GLU A 66 11.15 -0.20 21.86
C GLU A 66 10.36 0.87 21.13
N ILE A 67 10.77 2.12 21.29
CA ILE A 67 10.17 3.24 20.60
C ILE A 67 10.39 3.02 19.09
N PRO A 68 9.35 2.89 18.30
CA PRO A 68 9.49 2.68 16.85
C PRO A 68 10.11 3.91 16.19
N SER A 69 10.51 3.78 14.92
CA SER A 69 10.95 4.94 14.13
C SER A 69 9.90 6.05 14.14
N LYS A 70 10.34 7.29 13.93
CA LYS A 70 9.41 8.44 13.88
C LYS A 70 8.32 8.26 12.82
N THR A 71 8.65 7.63 11.69
CA THR A 71 7.72 7.29 10.62
C THR A 71 6.67 6.29 11.09
N ILE A 72 7.08 5.19 11.72
CA ILE A 72 6.15 4.18 12.27
C ILE A 72 5.30 4.76 13.40
N LEU A 73 5.90 5.56 14.29
CA LEU A 73 5.16 6.23 15.36
C LEU A 73 4.08 7.17 14.82
N SER A 74 4.44 8.01 13.85
CA SER A 74 3.51 8.95 13.22
C SER A 74 2.36 8.23 12.52
N LEU A 75 2.63 7.16 11.78
CA LEU A 75 1.60 6.33 11.16
C LEU A 75 0.69 5.68 12.21
N ASN A 76 1.23 5.19 13.31
CA ASN A 76 0.42 4.66 14.41
C ASN A 76 -0.50 5.74 15.00
N VAL A 77 0.01 6.96 15.23
CA VAL A 77 -0.79 8.08 15.73
C VAL A 77 -1.91 8.42 14.74
N TYR A 78 -1.62 8.50 13.44
CA TYR A 78 -2.62 8.70 12.40
C TYR A 78 -3.71 7.62 12.41
N MET A 79 -3.31 6.35 12.37
CA MET A 79 -4.26 5.24 12.33
C MET A 79 -5.07 5.10 13.63
N LEU A 80 -4.47 5.40 14.79
CA LEU A 80 -5.19 5.47 16.06
C LEU A 80 -6.22 6.62 16.04
N TRP A 81 -5.86 7.77 15.46
CA TRP A 81 -6.81 8.86 15.26
C TRP A 81 -7.99 8.44 14.40
N VAL A 82 -7.74 7.79 13.25
CA VAL A 82 -8.77 7.21 12.38
C VAL A 82 -9.69 6.27 13.17
N LEU A 83 -9.12 5.38 13.96
CA LEU A 83 -9.88 4.44 14.79
C LEU A 83 -10.74 5.16 15.84
N VAL A 84 -10.17 6.12 16.57
CA VAL A 84 -10.89 6.93 17.58
C VAL A 84 -12.05 7.68 16.95
N VAL A 85 -11.81 8.39 15.84
CA VAL A 85 -12.86 9.14 15.14
C VAL A 85 -13.96 8.21 14.63
N THR A 86 -13.61 7.01 14.15
CA THR A 86 -14.59 5.99 13.75
C THR A 86 -15.43 5.49 14.92
N ILE A 87 -14.84 5.33 16.10
CA ILE A 87 -15.56 4.89 17.32
C ILE A 87 -16.55 5.95 17.80
N ILE A 88 -16.14 7.22 17.83
CA ILE A 88 -16.95 8.31 18.38
C ILE A 88 -18.00 8.83 17.42
N ASN A 89 -17.87 8.56 16.11
CA ASN A 89 -18.82 8.97 15.08
C ASN A 89 -19.42 7.75 14.35
N PRO A 90 -20.26 6.95 15.02
CA PRO A 90 -20.96 5.83 14.38
C PRO A 90 -22.09 6.28 13.45
N VAL A 91 -22.34 7.60 13.35
CA VAL A 91 -23.46 8.20 12.63
C VAL A 91 -23.33 7.93 11.11
N GLY A 92 -24.43 7.49 10.51
CA GLY A 92 -24.51 7.19 9.07
C GLY A 92 -24.09 5.75 8.71
N ILE A 93 -23.79 4.91 9.69
CA ILE A 93 -23.50 3.50 9.48
C ILE A 93 -24.82 2.72 9.57
N GLU A 94 -25.28 2.24 8.43
CA GLU A 94 -26.47 1.39 8.37
C GLU A 94 -26.15 -0.01 8.95
N GLY A 95 -26.53 -0.20 10.22
CA GLY A 95 -26.46 -1.47 10.92
C GLY A 95 -25.09 -1.81 11.54
N ILE A 96 -25.14 -2.74 12.48
CA ILE A 96 -23.99 -3.20 13.27
C ILE A 96 -22.88 -3.78 12.36
N SER A 97 -23.23 -4.50 11.29
CA SER A 97 -22.28 -5.11 10.37
C SER A 97 -21.37 -4.07 9.67
N SER A 98 -21.96 -3.01 9.14
CA SER A 98 -21.21 -1.90 8.51
C SER A 98 -20.30 -1.20 9.51
N TYR A 99 -20.76 -1.02 10.76
CA TYR A 99 -19.97 -0.42 11.81
C TYR A 99 -18.75 -1.29 12.19
N MET A 100 -18.99 -2.58 12.42
CA MET A 100 -17.91 -3.52 12.71
C MET A 100 -16.89 -3.59 11.58
N ASN A 101 -17.35 -3.51 10.33
CA ASN A 101 -16.48 -3.45 9.15
C ASN A 101 -15.62 -2.18 9.16
N SER A 102 -16.21 -1.02 9.43
CA SER A 102 -15.47 0.26 9.52
C SER A 102 -14.42 0.25 10.64
N LEU A 103 -14.78 -0.28 11.82
CA LEU A 103 -13.82 -0.46 12.93
C LEU A 103 -12.68 -1.42 12.54
N PHE A 104 -13.02 -2.51 11.88
CA PHE A 104 -12.04 -3.46 11.41
C PHE A 104 -11.03 -2.82 10.45
N TRP A 105 -11.51 -2.10 9.43
CA TRP A 105 -10.66 -1.39 8.45
C TRP A 105 -9.79 -0.32 9.09
N SER A 106 -10.27 0.31 10.16
CA SER A 106 -9.49 1.31 10.90
C SER A 106 -8.41 0.69 11.78
N ALA A 107 -8.65 -0.49 12.35
CA ALA A 107 -7.75 -1.16 13.29
C ALA A 107 -6.69 -2.05 12.61
N PHE A 108 -7.06 -2.70 11.50
CA PHE A 108 -6.25 -3.72 10.87
C PHE A 108 -4.89 -3.22 10.36
N PRO A 109 -4.79 -2.01 9.73
CA PRO A 109 -3.51 -1.46 9.31
C PRO A 109 -2.51 -1.28 10.46
N ILE A 110 -2.99 -0.96 11.68
CA ILE A 110 -2.15 -0.83 12.88
C ILE A 110 -1.45 -2.15 13.19
N LEU A 111 -2.19 -3.25 13.08
CA LEU A 111 -1.67 -4.58 13.36
C LEU A 111 -0.64 -5.02 12.31
N ILE A 112 -0.94 -4.85 11.03
CA ILE A 112 -0.02 -5.18 9.94
C ILE A 112 1.27 -4.35 10.06
N LEU A 113 1.15 -3.04 10.30
CA LEU A 113 2.28 -2.13 10.43
C LEU A 113 3.22 -2.62 11.53
N ASN A 114 2.69 -2.80 12.73
CA ASN A 114 3.52 -3.13 13.89
C ASN A 114 4.04 -4.57 13.84
N ALA A 115 3.22 -5.55 13.49
CA ALA A 115 3.66 -6.94 13.37
C ALA A 115 4.82 -7.07 12.36
N THR A 116 4.70 -6.44 11.19
CA THR A 116 5.72 -6.48 10.14
C THR A 116 6.98 -5.72 10.56
N TYR A 117 6.83 -4.51 11.08
CA TYR A 117 7.96 -3.69 11.51
C TYR A 117 8.82 -4.42 12.56
N TYR A 118 8.22 -4.88 13.65
CA TYR A 118 8.95 -5.56 14.71
C TYR A 118 9.48 -6.93 14.27
N PHE A 119 8.75 -7.66 13.41
CA PHE A 119 9.27 -8.89 12.84
C PHE A 119 10.56 -8.64 12.05
N VAL A 120 10.57 -7.66 11.14
CA VAL A 120 11.74 -7.37 10.31
C VAL A 120 12.88 -6.78 11.15
N LEU A 121 12.57 -5.93 12.13
CA LEU A 121 13.55 -5.34 13.07
C LEU A 121 14.31 -6.43 13.83
N HIS A 122 13.62 -7.44 14.36
CA HIS A 122 14.22 -8.46 15.22
C HIS A 122 14.69 -9.72 14.47
N LYS A 123 13.91 -10.20 13.49
CA LYS A 123 14.21 -11.43 12.76
C LYS A 123 14.90 -11.18 11.41
N GLY A 124 14.78 -9.97 10.89
CA GLY A 124 15.45 -9.52 9.67
C GLY A 124 14.76 -9.93 8.38
N ASP A 125 15.48 -9.60 7.32
CA ASP A 125 15.06 -9.77 5.94
C ASP A 125 15.44 -11.16 5.43
N SER A 126 14.63 -12.17 5.72
CA SER A 126 14.90 -13.55 5.30
C SER A 126 14.52 -13.81 3.85
N LYS A 127 15.18 -14.81 3.22
CA LYS A 127 14.80 -15.29 1.88
C LYS A 127 13.37 -15.83 1.86
N TRP A 128 12.89 -16.40 2.97
CA TRP A 128 11.54 -16.93 3.09
C TRP A 128 10.50 -15.82 3.11
N LEU A 129 10.74 -14.73 3.85
CA LEU A 129 9.85 -13.56 3.85
C LEU A 129 9.65 -13.02 2.43
N LYS A 130 10.75 -12.89 1.65
CA LYS A 130 10.67 -12.44 0.26
C LYS A 130 9.89 -13.42 -0.64
N LYS A 131 9.99 -14.74 -0.40
CA LYS A 131 9.14 -15.71 -1.10
C LYS A 131 7.67 -15.55 -0.74
N ILE A 132 7.34 -15.29 0.52
CA ILE A 132 5.96 -15.02 0.95
C ILE A 132 5.40 -13.78 0.22
N PHE A 133 6.19 -12.72 0.06
CA PHE A 133 5.76 -11.56 -0.73
C PHE A 133 5.44 -11.92 -2.19
N LEU A 134 6.20 -12.82 -2.81
CA LEU A 134 5.88 -13.32 -4.15
C LEU A 134 4.59 -14.16 -4.15
N VAL A 135 4.37 -14.98 -3.14
CA VAL A 135 3.11 -15.76 -3.01
C VAL A 135 1.91 -14.81 -2.89
N ILE A 136 2.03 -13.76 -2.06
CA ILE A 136 0.99 -12.73 -1.91
C ILE A 136 0.74 -12.03 -3.26
N THR A 137 1.81 -11.65 -3.97
CA THR A 137 1.70 -11.04 -5.29
C THR A 137 1.01 -11.98 -6.29
N ALA A 138 1.35 -13.29 -6.27
CA ALA A 138 0.70 -14.29 -7.10
C ALA A 138 -0.80 -14.40 -6.81
N LEU A 139 -1.18 -14.42 -5.53
CA LEU A 139 -2.59 -14.46 -5.13
C LEU A 139 -3.37 -13.26 -5.67
N PHE A 140 -2.82 -12.04 -5.54
CA PHE A 140 -3.46 -10.84 -6.08
C PHE A 140 -3.58 -10.86 -7.61
N LEU A 141 -2.56 -11.35 -8.31
CA LEU A 141 -2.60 -11.49 -9.76
C LEU A 141 -3.61 -12.55 -10.20
N LEU A 142 -3.65 -13.70 -9.53
CA LEU A 142 -4.63 -14.75 -9.81
C LEU A 142 -6.06 -14.24 -9.60
N THR A 143 -6.30 -13.50 -8.51
CA THR A 143 -7.60 -12.87 -8.27
C THR A 143 -7.95 -11.88 -9.37
N TYR A 144 -7.01 -11.02 -9.76
CA TYR A 144 -7.23 -10.07 -10.86
C TYR A 144 -7.63 -10.79 -12.14
N TYR A 145 -6.86 -11.80 -12.57
CA TYR A 145 -7.14 -12.52 -13.81
C TYR A 145 -8.39 -13.42 -13.73
N SER A 146 -8.84 -13.82 -12.54
CA SER A 146 -10.11 -14.53 -12.37
C SER A 146 -11.33 -13.69 -12.71
N PHE A 147 -11.21 -12.35 -12.60
CA PHE A 147 -12.27 -11.40 -12.93
C PHE A 147 -12.06 -10.70 -14.27
N TYR A 148 -10.97 -11.01 -14.95
CA TYR A 148 -10.64 -10.33 -16.20
C TYR A 148 -11.58 -10.80 -17.32
N ASP A 149 -12.48 -9.90 -17.72
CA ASP A 149 -13.38 -10.10 -18.83
C ASP A 149 -12.91 -9.21 -20.00
N VAL A 150 -12.50 -9.83 -21.10
CA VAL A 150 -11.98 -9.13 -22.28
C VAL A 150 -13.09 -8.34 -23.00
N ASP A 151 -14.32 -8.88 -22.99
CA ASP A 151 -15.44 -8.31 -23.74
C ASP A 151 -16.10 -7.12 -23.01
N ASN A 152 -15.95 -7.05 -21.66
CA ASN A 152 -16.57 -6.02 -20.82
C ASN A 152 -15.57 -5.29 -19.91
N ILE A 153 -14.36 -4.98 -20.41
CA ILE A 153 -13.29 -4.38 -19.62
C ILE A 153 -13.73 -3.09 -18.90
N LEU A 154 -14.50 -2.23 -19.54
CA LEU A 154 -14.89 -0.93 -18.99
C LEU A 154 -15.97 -1.03 -17.91
N MET A 155 -16.82 -2.05 -17.97
CA MET A 155 -17.90 -2.29 -17.02
C MET A 155 -17.44 -3.11 -15.80
N ASN A 156 -16.23 -3.68 -15.86
CA ASN A 156 -15.74 -4.55 -14.81
C ASN A 156 -15.24 -3.74 -13.61
N VAL A 157 -16.00 -3.77 -12.51
CA VAL A 157 -15.71 -3.10 -11.24
C VAL A 157 -14.42 -3.65 -10.60
N HIS A 158 -14.12 -4.94 -10.84
CA HIS A 158 -12.98 -5.63 -10.22
C HIS A 158 -11.61 -5.27 -10.79
N LEU A 159 -11.54 -4.49 -11.88
CA LEU A 159 -10.26 -4.03 -12.45
C LEU A 159 -9.39 -3.23 -11.46
N GLY A 160 -9.99 -2.67 -10.40
CA GLY A 160 -9.28 -2.07 -9.29
C GLY A 160 -8.36 -3.04 -8.55
N SER A 161 -8.59 -4.34 -8.64
CA SER A 161 -7.74 -5.37 -8.01
C SER A 161 -6.31 -5.40 -8.54
N SER A 162 -6.05 -4.89 -9.76
CA SER A 162 -4.69 -4.71 -10.31
C SER A 162 -3.81 -3.81 -9.43
N TYR A 163 -4.39 -2.88 -8.67
CA TYR A 163 -3.66 -2.01 -7.76
C TYR A 163 -2.97 -2.78 -6.63
N TYR A 164 -3.53 -3.89 -6.15
CA TYR A 164 -2.86 -4.71 -5.13
C TYR A 164 -1.52 -5.25 -5.61
N SER A 165 -1.46 -5.74 -6.85
CA SER A 165 -0.20 -6.19 -7.42
C SER A 165 0.78 -5.04 -7.66
N LEU A 166 0.28 -3.86 -8.05
CA LEU A 166 1.09 -2.65 -8.18
C LEU A 166 1.71 -2.22 -6.84
N TYR A 167 0.94 -2.26 -5.74
CA TYR A 167 1.46 -1.96 -4.41
C TYR A 167 2.50 -2.98 -3.91
N MET A 168 2.46 -4.22 -4.40
CA MET A 168 3.48 -5.22 -4.10
C MET A 168 4.80 -5.03 -4.86
N LEU A 169 4.83 -4.19 -5.91
CA LEU A 169 6.02 -3.98 -6.74
C LEU A 169 7.29 -3.62 -5.93
N PRO A 170 7.25 -2.73 -4.92
CA PRO A 170 8.43 -2.45 -4.09
C PRO A 170 8.99 -3.69 -3.40
N LEU A 171 8.14 -4.59 -2.91
CA LEU A 171 8.56 -5.83 -2.24
C LEU A 171 9.06 -6.89 -3.23
N VAL A 172 8.52 -6.93 -4.44
CA VAL A 172 9.03 -7.78 -5.53
C VAL A 172 10.45 -7.36 -5.92
N LEU A 173 10.73 -6.07 -5.98
CA LEU A 173 12.03 -5.55 -6.37
C LEU A 173 13.16 -5.80 -5.36
N VAL A 174 12.86 -6.17 -4.13
CA VAL A 174 13.87 -6.62 -3.15
C VAL A 174 14.14 -8.14 -3.19
N TYR A 175 13.46 -8.88 -4.06
CA TYR A 175 13.71 -10.33 -4.23
C TYR A 175 15.14 -10.59 -4.73
N PRO A 176 15.84 -11.64 -4.22
CA PRO A 176 17.28 -11.83 -4.52
C PRO A 176 17.59 -12.13 -5.99
N SER A 177 16.72 -12.90 -6.67
CA SER A 177 16.92 -13.31 -8.04
C SER A 177 16.70 -12.16 -9.02
N LYS A 178 17.68 -11.84 -9.85
CA LYS A 178 17.55 -10.82 -10.91
C LYS A 178 16.49 -11.20 -11.94
N ILE A 179 16.51 -12.45 -12.39
CA ILE A 179 15.51 -12.97 -13.35
C ILE A 179 14.14 -12.94 -12.72
N GLY A 180 14.01 -13.41 -11.47
CA GLY A 180 12.76 -13.39 -10.74
C GLY A 180 12.17 -11.97 -10.62
N LYS A 181 12.97 -10.95 -10.27
CA LYS A 181 12.53 -9.54 -10.26
C LYS A 181 11.96 -9.11 -11.60
N ILE A 182 12.69 -9.38 -12.68
CA ILE A 182 12.28 -8.97 -14.03
C ILE A 182 10.95 -9.65 -14.42
N CYS A 183 10.86 -10.97 -14.27
CA CYS A 183 9.67 -11.71 -14.61
C CYS A 183 8.43 -11.21 -13.84
N TRP A 184 8.53 -11.07 -12.52
CA TRP A 184 7.42 -10.58 -11.71
C TRP A 184 7.05 -9.13 -12.02
N THR A 185 8.05 -8.27 -12.29
CA THR A 185 7.78 -6.88 -12.71
C THR A 185 7.02 -6.85 -14.03
N ILE A 186 7.41 -7.67 -15.01
CA ILE A 186 6.70 -7.76 -16.31
C ILE A 186 5.25 -8.21 -16.10
N ILE A 187 5.02 -9.25 -15.28
CA ILE A 187 3.66 -9.75 -15.01
C ILE A 187 2.80 -8.67 -14.35
N ILE A 188 3.35 -7.92 -13.38
CA ILE A 188 2.66 -6.77 -12.76
C ILE A 188 2.36 -5.68 -13.79
N CYS A 189 3.33 -5.35 -14.66
CA CYS A 189 3.12 -4.37 -15.71
C CYS A 189 1.97 -4.80 -16.64
N ILE A 190 1.94 -6.04 -17.08
CA ILE A 190 0.87 -6.58 -17.92
C ILE A 190 -0.49 -6.45 -17.22
N ALA A 191 -0.59 -6.82 -15.93
CA ALA A 191 -1.83 -6.71 -15.16
C ALA A 191 -2.31 -5.25 -15.03
N VAL A 192 -1.41 -4.29 -14.80
CA VAL A 192 -1.76 -2.88 -14.68
C VAL A 192 -2.19 -2.29 -16.03
N PHE A 193 -1.51 -2.63 -17.13
CA PHE A 193 -1.88 -2.17 -18.47
C PHE A 193 -3.22 -2.77 -18.91
N SER A 194 -3.41 -4.07 -18.74
CA SER A 194 -4.66 -4.74 -19.10
C SER A 194 -5.88 -4.25 -18.30
N SER A 195 -5.66 -3.64 -17.14
CA SER A 195 -6.75 -3.04 -16.36
C SER A 195 -7.33 -1.75 -16.95
N VAL A 196 -6.67 -1.15 -17.94
CA VAL A 196 -7.08 0.11 -18.61
C VAL A 196 -7.35 1.26 -17.61
N LYS A 197 -6.84 1.18 -16.39
CA LYS A 197 -6.97 2.24 -15.36
C LYS A 197 -5.88 3.29 -15.54
N ARG A 198 -6.25 4.46 -16.13
CA ARG A 198 -5.31 5.58 -16.38
C ARG A 198 -4.41 5.93 -15.20
N GLY A 199 -5.00 5.99 -14.01
CA GLY A 199 -4.25 6.27 -12.77
C GLY A 199 -3.21 5.22 -12.41
N GLY A 200 -3.54 3.93 -12.61
CA GLY A 200 -2.60 2.81 -12.38
C GLY A 200 -1.43 2.83 -13.35
N VAL A 201 -1.70 3.08 -14.62
CA VAL A 201 -0.67 3.18 -15.67
C VAL A 201 0.26 4.36 -15.41
N LEU A 202 -0.28 5.54 -15.06
CA LEU A 202 0.52 6.71 -14.72
C LEU A 202 1.39 6.45 -13.48
N ALA A 203 0.83 5.86 -12.44
CA ALA A 203 1.56 5.51 -11.23
C ALA A 203 2.69 4.51 -11.50
N LEU A 204 2.44 3.49 -12.32
CA LEU A 204 3.45 2.51 -12.75
C LEU A 204 4.57 3.19 -13.56
N ALA A 205 4.23 4.05 -14.51
CA ALA A 205 5.20 4.77 -15.35
C ALA A 205 6.14 5.62 -14.48
N LEU A 206 5.60 6.41 -13.56
CA LEU A 206 6.37 7.24 -12.64
C LEU A 206 7.19 6.39 -11.66
N ALA A 207 6.64 5.28 -11.18
CA ALA A 207 7.35 4.34 -10.33
C ALA A 207 8.56 3.72 -11.04
N MET A 208 8.41 3.26 -12.27
CA MET A 208 9.50 2.68 -13.06
C MET A 208 10.57 3.71 -13.40
N LEU A 209 10.18 4.93 -13.80
CA LEU A 209 11.12 6.04 -14.01
C LEU A 209 11.93 6.33 -12.74
N THR A 210 11.24 6.42 -11.60
CA THR A 210 11.90 6.63 -10.29
C THR A 210 12.87 5.49 -9.96
N TYR A 211 12.48 4.23 -10.24
CA TYR A 211 13.37 3.10 -10.05
C TYR A 211 14.65 3.21 -10.89
N ILE A 212 14.52 3.55 -12.15
CA ILE A 212 15.66 3.73 -13.06
C ILE A 212 16.60 4.80 -12.51
N ILE A 213 16.07 5.98 -12.17
CA ILE A 213 16.87 7.10 -11.66
C ILE A 213 17.55 6.73 -10.33
N THR A 214 16.80 6.24 -9.36
CA THR A 214 17.33 5.95 -8.01
C THR A 214 18.27 4.74 -7.99
N ASN A 215 18.02 3.72 -8.80
CA ASN A 215 18.94 2.60 -8.97
C ASN A 215 20.29 3.03 -9.60
N GLN A 216 20.26 4.02 -10.48
CA GLN A 216 21.47 4.64 -11.02
C GLN A 216 22.25 5.39 -9.95
N LEU A 217 21.58 6.11 -9.05
CA LEU A 217 22.21 6.84 -7.95
C LEU A 217 22.93 5.89 -6.97
N VAL A 218 22.29 4.75 -6.66
CA VAL A 218 22.82 3.75 -5.71
C VAL A 218 23.88 2.86 -6.34
N SER A 219 23.80 2.58 -7.63
CA SER A 219 24.68 1.65 -8.34
C SER A 219 26.13 2.15 -8.37
N LYS A 220 27.09 1.21 -8.23
CA LYS A 220 28.53 1.46 -8.39
C LYS A 220 29.01 1.50 -9.86
N ARG A 221 28.13 1.32 -10.84
CA ARG A 221 28.49 1.29 -12.28
C ARG A 221 28.97 2.66 -12.78
N GLY A 222 29.78 2.68 -13.83
CA GLY A 222 30.23 3.90 -14.48
C GLY A 222 29.08 4.74 -15.05
N LYS A 223 29.23 6.07 -15.13
CA LYS A 223 28.19 7.01 -15.59
C LYS A 223 27.62 6.63 -16.96
N PHE A 224 28.49 6.31 -17.92
CA PHE A 224 28.08 5.96 -19.29
C PHE A 224 27.23 4.70 -19.34
N THR A 225 27.64 3.63 -18.66
CA THR A 225 26.87 2.37 -18.57
C THR A 225 25.50 2.61 -17.93
N LYS A 226 25.42 3.50 -16.94
CA LYS A 226 24.15 3.87 -16.31
C LYS A 226 23.19 4.53 -17.29
N ILE A 227 23.67 5.48 -18.11
CA ILE A 227 22.87 6.19 -19.10
C ILE A 227 22.33 5.21 -20.15
N ILE A 228 23.19 4.35 -20.71
CA ILE A 228 22.77 3.35 -21.70
C ILE A 228 21.70 2.43 -21.14
N ILE A 229 21.91 1.85 -19.95
CA ILE A 229 20.94 0.95 -19.33
C ILE A 229 19.62 1.69 -19.07
N GLY A 230 19.68 2.92 -18.54
CA GLY A 230 18.48 3.74 -18.31
C GLY A 230 17.70 4.00 -19.60
N PHE A 231 18.40 4.36 -20.67
CA PHE A 231 17.82 4.58 -21.99
C PHE A 231 17.18 3.30 -22.55
N CYS A 232 17.90 2.16 -22.53
CA CYS A 232 17.36 0.89 -23.02
C CYS A 232 16.09 0.46 -22.24
N ILE A 233 16.08 0.61 -20.91
CA ILE A 233 14.90 0.26 -20.10
C ILE A 233 13.74 1.20 -20.43
N LEU A 234 13.98 2.51 -20.55
CA LEU A 234 12.95 3.48 -20.88
C LEU A 234 12.37 3.22 -22.29
N THR A 235 13.22 2.94 -23.26
CA THR A 235 12.80 2.62 -24.65
C THR A 235 11.98 1.32 -24.68
N ALA A 236 12.44 0.28 -23.99
CA ALA A 236 11.69 -0.97 -23.88
C ALA A 236 10.34 -0.77 -23.18
N PHE A 237 10.30 0.04 -22.13
CA PHE A 237 9.06 0.39 -21.43
C PHE A 237 8.09 1.13 -22.35
N ILE A 238 8.54 2.15 -23.11
CA ILE A 238 7.73 2.89 -24.07
C ILE A 238 7.22 1.97 -25.18
N ALA A 239 8.06 1.08 -25.71
CA ALA A 239 7.68 0.14 -26.76
C ALA A 239 6.60 -0.84 -26.29
N VAL A 240 6.75 -1.42 -25.08
CA VAL A 240 5.74 -2.30 -24.49
C VAL A 240 4.45 -1.53 -24.21
N PHE A 241 4.55 -0.31 -23.68
CA PHE A 241 3.42 0.56 -23.45
C PHE A 241 2.66 0.86 -24.75
N ALA A 242 3.38 1.26 -25.81
CA ALA A 242 2.79 1.52 -27.11
C ALA A 242 2.09 0.27 -27.68
N TYR A 243 2.76 -0.90 -27.61
CA TYR A 243 2.20 -2.15 -28.11
C TYR A 243 0.92 -2.57 -27.37
N ILE A 244 0.93 -2.58 -26.05
CA ILE A 244 -0.25 -2.96 -25.25
C ILE A 244 -1.36 -1.91 -25.40
N GLY A 245 -1.00 -0.63 -25.49
CA GLY A 245 -1.95 0.47 -25.64
C GLY A 245 -2.73 0.44 -26.96
N THR A 246 -2.24 -0.27 -27.98
CA THR A 246 -2.94 -0.44 -29.27
C THR A 246 -3.77 -1.72 -29.34
N MET A 247 -3.73 -2.57 -28.31
CA MET A 247 -4.51 -3.81 -28.28
C MET A 247 -5.95 -3.54 -27.81
N GLY A 248 -6.93 -3.89 -28.64
CA GLY A 248 -8.37 -3.87 -28.35
C GLY A 248 -9.09 -2.57 -28.72
N ASP A 249 -10.41 -2.67 -28.84
CA ASP A 249 -11.31 -1.58 -29.28
C ASP A 249 -11.46 -0.46 -28.23
N ASN A 250 -11.07 -0.71 -26.97
CA ASN A 250 -11.07 0.26 -25.87
C ASN A 250 -9.65 0.46 -25.34
N ASN A 251 -8.76 0.95 -26.20
CA ASN A 251 -7.36 1.06 -25.85
C ASN A 251 -7.09 2.22 -24.87
N ILE A 252 -5.98 2.11 -24.13
CA ILE A 252 -5.61 3.08 -23.08
C ILE A 252 -5.36 4.48 -23.68
N PHE A 253 -4.95 4.59 -24.94
CA PHE A 253 -4.69 5.87 -25.61
C PHE A 253 -5.97 6.65 -25.84
N GLU A 254 -7.04 6.02 -26.35
CA GLU A 254 -8.37 6.64 -26.50
C GLU A 254 -8.88 7.16 -25.14
N ARG A 255 -8.63 6.41 -24.06
CA ARG A 255 -8.96 6.86 -22.72
C ARG A 255 -8.12 8.04 -22.22
N PHE A 256 -6.89 8.21 -22.69
CA PHE A 256 -6.10 9.40 -22.40
C PHE A 256 -6.55 10.59 -23.23
N GLU A 257 -6.94 10.40 -24.47
CA GLU A 257 -7.48 11.45 -25.35
C GLU A 257 -8.81 11.99 -24.81
N SER A 258 -9.68 11.13 -24.30
CA SER A 258 -10.97 11.52 -23.72
C SER A 258 -10.90 12.23 -22.35
N ILE A 259 -9.72 12.49 -21.79
CA ILE A 259 -9.59 13.12 -20.45
C ILE A 259 -10.29 14.49 -20.38
N GLN A 260 -10.22 15.28 -21.44
CA GLN A 260 -10.85 16.61 -21.48
C GLN A 260 -12.38 16.49 -21.61
N GLU A 261 -12.86 15.51 -22.35
CA GLU A 261 -14.29 15.29 -22.61
C GLU A 261 -15.01 14.72 -21.38
N ASP A 262 -14.33 13.85 -20.61
CA ASP A 262 -14.92 13.17 -19.46
C ASP A 262 -14.57 13.81 -18.09
N ASN A 263 -14.08 15.06 -18.08
CA ASN A 263 -13.68 15.80 -16.86
C ASN A 263 -12.75 14.98 -15.95
N GLY A 264 -11.79 14.26 -16.54
CA GLY A 264 -10.89 13.39 -15.80
C GLY A 264 -11.59 12.18 -15.17
N SER A 265 -12.57 11.58 -15.86
CA SER A 265 -13.46 10.52 -15.35
C SER A 265 -14.40 11.01 -14.22
N GLY A 266 -14.92 12.23 -14.33
CA GLY A 266 -15.84 12.83 -13.34
C GLY A 266 -15.16 13.23 -12.02
N ARG A 267 -13.81 13.17 -11.93
CA ARG A 267 -13.10 13.51 -10.68
C ARG A 267 -13.28 14.95 -10.25
N THR A 268 -13.35 15.87 -11.20
CA THR A 268 -13.57 17.29 -10.88
C THR A 268 -14.87 17.50 -10.15
N ASP A 269 -15.94 16.82 -10.55
CA ASP A 269 -17.26 16.94 -9.91
C ASP A 269 -17.24 16.32 -8.51
N VAL A 270 -16.58 15.18 -8.34
CA VAL A 270 -16.45 14.51 -7.05
C VAL A 270 -15.57 15.32 -6.08
N TRP A 271 -14.51 15.98 -6.57
CA TRP A 271 -13.68 16.88 -5.75
C TRP A 271 -14.44 18.12 -5.31
N ASN A 272 -15.21 18.73 -6.22
CA ASN A 272 -16.07 19.86 -5.89
C ASN A 272 -17.12 19.48 -4.84
N GLU A 273 -17.67 18.27 -4.94
CA GLU A 273 -18.61 17.75 -3.94
C GLU A 273 -17.93 17.53 -2.59
N ALA A 274 -16.73 16.94 -2.56
CA ALA A 274 -15.95 16.79 -1.31
C ALA A 274 -15.64 18.16 -0.67
N TRP A 275 -15.25 19.16 -1.46
CA TRP A 275 -15.08 20.54 -0.98
C TRP A 275 -16.37 21.14 -0.44
N ARG A 276 -17.51 20.91 -1.11
CA ARG A 276 -18.83 21.34 -0.63
C ARG A 276 -19.15 20.73 0.74
N LEU A 277 -18.87 19.43 0.90
CA LEU A 277 -19.07 18.73 2.17
C LEU A 277 -18.19 19.32 3.27
N ILE A 278 -16.88 19.53 3.00
CA ILE A 278 -15.93 20.12 3.95
C ILE A 278 -16.38 21.52 4.40
N ASN A 279 -16.83 22.37 3.47
CA ASN A 279 -17.20 23.74 3.77
C ASN A 279 -18.54 23.86 4.52
N ASN A 280 -19.41 22.87 4.41
CA ASN A 280 -20.74 22.87 5.03
C ASN A 280 -20.80 22.11 6.36
N GLN A 281 -19.70 21.53 6.82
CA GLN A 281 -19.68 20.83 8.10
C GLN A 281 -19.53 21.78 9.30
N GLY A 282 -19.93 21.32 10.48
CA GLY A 282 -19.77 22.06 11.73
C GLY A 282 -18.30 22.20 12.15
N ILE A 283 -17.99 23.20 12.98
CA ILE A 283 -16.62 23.48 13.41
C ILE A 283 -15.95 22.27 14.09
N VAL A 284 -16.67 21.50 14.87
CA VAL A 284 -16.12 20.31 15.55
C VAL A 284 -15.75 19.25 14.52
N THR A 285 -16.64 18.92 13.60
CA THR A 285 -16.41 17.92 12.54
C THR A 285 -15.35 18.39 11.54
N TYR A 286 -15.18 19.70 11.34
CA TYR A 286 -14.11 20.27 10.53
C TYR A 286 -12.71 19.90 11.07
N PHE A 287 -12.53 19.89 12.39
CA PHE A 287 -11.25 19.55 13.02
C PHE A 287 -11.12 18.07 13.36
N VAL A 288 -12.18 17.41 13.79
CA VAL A 288 -12.16 16.03 14.29
C VAL A 288 -12.56 15.02 13.22
N GLY A 289 -13.46 15.38 12.30
CA GLY A 289 -13.98 14.51 11.24
C GLY A 289 -15.36 13.92 11.55
N ASN A 290 -15.91 13.25 10.56
CA ASN A 290 -17.26 12.68 10.56
C ASN A 290 -17.28 11.15 10.72
N GLY A 291 -16.12 10.48 10.69
CA GLY A 291 -15.98 9.02 10.77
C GLY A 291 -15.59 8.38 9.44
N PHE A 292 -15.26 7.11 9.51
CA PHE A 292 -14.75 6.32 8.38
C PHE A 292 -15.74 6.24 7.21
N ASN A 293 -15.26 6.51 5.99
CA ASN A 293 -16.02 6.39 4.74
C ASN A 293 -17.28 7.27 4.68
N THR A 294 -17.26 8.42 5.35
CA THR A 294 -18.42 9.33 5.41
C THR A 294 -18.53 10.22 4.17
N VAL A 295 -17.44 10.46 3.42
CA VAL A 295 -17.51 11.10 2.10
C VAL A 295 -18.46 10.36 1.19
N VAL A 296 -18.29 9.04 1.04
CA VAL A 296 -19.14 8.22 0.16
C VAL A 296 -20.62 8.32 0.56
N ARG A 297 -20.91 8.30 1.86
CA ARG A 297 -22.29 8.32 2.38
C ARG A 297 -22.98 9.66 2.24
N ASN A 298 -22.23 10.77 2.33
CA ASN A 298 -22.76 12.13 2.26
C ASN A 298 -22.64 12.76 0.88
N SER A 299 -21.88 12.15 -0.03
CA SER A 299 -21.72 12.60 -1.40
C SER A 299 -23.00 12.36 -2.21
N ARG A 300 -23.42 13.34 -3.01
CA ARG A 300 -24.52 13.21 -3.97
C ARG A 300 -24.30 12.11 -4.99
N TYR A 301 -23.04 11.79 -5.26
CA TYR A 301 -22.64 10.77 -6.21
C TYR A 301 -22.51 9.37 -5.59
N VAL A 302 -22.58 9.25 -4.25
CA VAL A 302 -22.32 7.99 -3.52
C VAL A 302 -20.94 7.41 -3.89
N LEU A 303 -19.97 8.29 -4.13
CA LEU A 303 -18.60 7.96 -4.53
C LEU A 303 -17.62 8.60 -3.57
N SER A 304 -16.46 7.95 -3.42
CA SER A 304 -15.31 8.52 -2.73
C SER A 304 -14.75 9.72 -3.51
N ALA A 305 -14.02 10.61 -2.83
CA ALA A 305 -13.40 11.76 -3.47
C ALA A 305 -12.30 11.36 -4.48
N HIS A 306 -11.83 10.11 -4.47
CA HIS A 306 -10.64 9.70 -5.22
C HIS A 306 -9.43 10.64 -4.99
N ASN A 307 -9.33 11.18 -3.79
CA ASN A 307 -8.28 12.03 -3.30
C ASN A 307 -8.20 11.90 -1.78
N ASP A 308 -7.16 11.23 -1.29
CA ASP A 308 -7.01 10.91 0.14
C ASP A 308 -6.96 12.15 1.04
N TYR A 309 -6.48 13.29 0.54
CA TYR A 309 -6.42 14.51 1.35
C TYR A 309 -7.81 15.07 1.63
N LEU A 310 -8.67 15.09 0.61
CA LEU A 310 -10.05 15.54 0.75
C LEU A 310 -10.86 14.56 1.60
N GLU A 311 -10.68 13.27 1.37
CA GLU A 311 -11.34 12.22 2.17
C GLU A 311 -10.87 12.24 3.62
N ALA A 312 -9.55 12.27 3.86
CA ALA A 312 -9.02 12.34 5.22
C ALA A 312 -9.50 13.60 5.96
N TRP A 313 -9.63 14.73 5.25
CA TRP A 313 -10.13 15.96 5.87
C TRP A 313 -11.60 15.84 6.27
N PHE A 314 -12.46 15.35 5.39
CA PHE A 314 -13.87 15.20 5.72
C PHE A 314 -14.11 14.08 6.75
N ASP A 315 -13.49 12.92 6.53
CA ASP A 315 -13.71 11.72 7.36
C ASP A 315 -13.03 11.83 8.74
N PHE A 316 -11.79 12.35 8.80
CA PHE A 316 -10.99 12.38 10.04
C PHE A 316 -10.59 13.78 10.49
N GLY A 317 -11.17 14.80 9.87
CA GLY A 317 -10.94 16.22 10.16
C GLY A 317 -9.57 16.73 9.72
N LEU A 318 -9.38 18.03 9.91
CA LEU A 318 -8.10 18.68 9.64
C LEU A 318 -6.94 18.02 10.41
N ILE A 319 -7.21 17.57 11.65
CA ILE A 319 -6.21 16.86 12.47
C ILE A 319 -5.78 15.57 11.78
N GLY A 320 -6.71 14.73 11.32
CA GLY A 320 -6.40 13.47 10.63
C GLY A 320 -5.63 13.70 9.33
N MET A 321 -6.04 14.68 8.53
CA MET A 321 -5.35 15.05 7.30
C MET A 321 -3.89 15.50 7.58
N LEU A 322 -3.67 16.34 8.60
CA LEU A 322 -2.33 16.80 8.95
C LEU A 322 -1.45 15.65 9.48
N LEU A 323 -2.00 14.74 10.31
CA LEU A 323 -1.28 13.56 10.78
C LEU A 323 -0.87 12.66 9.60
N TYR A 324 -1.74 12.48 8.61
CA TYR A 324 -1.44 11.74 7.39
C TYR A 324 -0.28 12.40 6.62
N ILE A 325 -0.36 13.70 6.35
CA ILE A 325 0.71 14.45 5.66
C ILE A 325 2.04 14.36 6.41
N ILE A 326 2.04 14.54 7.74
CA ILE A 326 3.26 14.42 8.57
C ILE A 326 3.86 13.02 8.41
N SER A 327 3.05 11.97 8.41
CA SER A 327 3.51 10.60 8.24
C SER A 327 4.18 10.38 6.89
N LEU A 328 3.61 10.94 5.82
CA LEU A 328 4.20 10.89 4.48
C LEU A 328 5.53 11.68 4.41
N LEU A 329 5.60 12.87 4.99
CA LEU A 329 6.83 13.67 5.02
C LEU A 329 7.97 12.95 5.77
N LEU A 330 7.67 12.26 6.87
CA LEU A 330 8.65 11.46 7.59
C LEU A 330 9.12 10.27 6.75
N LEU A 331 8.22 9.57 6.08
CA LEU A 331 8.55 8.49 5.15
C LEU A 331 9.49 8.98 4.03
N PHE A 332 9.17 10.12 3.40
CA PHE A 332 10.03 10.71 2.37
C PHE A 332 11.42 11.08 2.89
N LYS A 333 11.49 11.63 4.11
CA LYS A 333 12.76 11.91 4.78
C LYS A 333 13.61 10.64 4.93
N ASP A 334 12.99 9.50 5.30
CA ASP A 334 13.71 8.26 5.48
C ASP A 334 14.09 7.60 4.13
N ILE A 335 13.26 7.73 3.09
CA ILE A 335 13.64 7.41 1.70
C ILE A 335 14.89 8.17 1.27
N LEU A 336 14.93 9.50 1.49
CA LEU A 336 16.08 10.33 1.13
C LEU A 336 17.35 9.93 1.90
N LYS A 337 17.24 9.55 3.17
CA LYS A 337 18.38 9.04 3.95
C LYS A 337 18.90 7.72 3.38
N CYS A 338 18.00 6.79 3.03
CA CYS A 338 18.37 5.53 2.40
C CYS A 338 19.08 5.73 1.06
N LEU A 339 18.61 6.68 0.23
CA LEU A 339 19.25 7.04 -1.04
C LEU A 339 20.64 7.66 -0.82
N LYS A 340 20.79 8.61 0.11
CA LYS A 340 22.09 9.21 0.46
C LYS A 340 23.07 8.17 0.98
N ALA A 341 22.62 7.24 1.80
CA ALA A 341 23.40 6.12 2.32
C ALA A 341 23.61 5.01 1.27
N LYS A 342 23.11 5.17 0.04
CA LYS A 342 23.22 4.20 -1.07
C LYS A 342 22.77 2.79 -0.67
N LYS A 343 21.72 2.67 0.13
CA LYS A 343 21.18 1.37 0.52
C LYS A 343 20.63 0.62 -0.70
N GLU A 344 20.91 -0.68 -0.81
CA GLU A 344 20.51 -1.51 -1.95
C GLU A 344 19.00 -1.50 -2.21
N TYR A 345 18.18 -1.40 -1.15
CA TYR A 345 16.72 -1.37 -1.23
C TYR A 345 16.13 0.04 -1.41
N ALA A 346 16.96 1.09 -1.37
CA ALA A 346 16.48 2.47 -1.50
C ALA A 346 15.71 2.74 -2.81
N PRO A 347 16.09 2.17 -3.98
CA PRO A 347 15.28 2.30 -5.19
C PRO A 347 13.87 1.73 -5.06
N ALA A 348 13.73 0.56 -4.42
CA ALA A 348 12.42 -0.05 -4.18
C ALA A 348 11.57 0.76 -3.19
N MET A 349 12.19 1.29 -2.13
CA MET A 349 11.53 2.19 -1.18
C MET A 349 11.12 3.52 -1.83
N SER A 350 11.87 4.01 -2.81
CA SER A 350 11.53 5.22 -3.58
C SER A 350 10.30 5.01 -4.46
N ILE A 351 10.16 3.83 -5.07
CA ILE A 351 8.93 3.46 -5.79
C ILE A 351 7.72 3.53 -4.87
N LEU A 352 7.81 2.97 -3.67
CA LEU A 352 6.73 3.04 -2.69
C LEU A 352 6.29 4.50 -2.44
N GLY A 353 7.27 5.40 -2.23
CA GLY A 353 6.99 6.82 -2.05
C GLY A 353 6.23 7.43 -3.23
N VAL A 354 6.66 7.16 -4.46
CA VAL A 354 5.99 7.67 -5.66
C VAL A 354 4.60 7.09 -5.84
N LEU A 355 4.42 5.79 -5.63
CA LEU A 355 3.09 5.15 -5.68
C LEU A 355 2.13 5.81 -4.68
N ILE A 356 2.59 6.06 -3.45
CA ILE A 356 1.78 6.74 -2.46
C ILE A 356 1.40 8.15 -2.96
N VAL A 357 2.36 8.99 -3.36
CA VAL A 357 2.07 10.38 -3.79
C VAL A 357 1.08 10.42 -4.95
N VAL A 358 1.33 9.62 -5.99
CA VAL A 358 0.48 9.66 -7.19
C VAL A 358 -0.92 9.18 -6.87
N LEU A 359 -1.03 8.06 -6.15
CA LEU A 359 -2.32 7.41 -5.93
C LEU A 359 -3.15 8.09 -4.84
N THR A 360 -2.53 8.75 -3.83
CA THR A 360 -3.25 9.60 -2.90
C THR A 360 -3.92 10.81 -3.58
N MET A 361 -3.37 11.28 -4.70
CA MET A 361 -3.93 12.41 -5.44
C MET A 361 -5.03 12.02 -6.44
N ILE A 362 -5.00 10.79 -6.95
CA ILE A 362 -5.87 10.38 -8.06
C ILE A 362 -6.70 9.12 -7.77
N SER A 363 -6.59 8.59 -6.57
CA SER A 363 -7.31 7.41 -6.10
C SER A 363 -7.65 7.60 -4.62
N HIS A 364 -7.92 6.52 -3.90
CA HIS A 364 -8.14 6.49 -2.47
C HIS A 364 -7.33 5.32 -1.91
N ILE A 365 -6.27 5.64 -1.18
CA ILE A 365 -5.38 4.64 -0.58
C ILE A 365 -5.65 4.51 0.91
N ALA A 366 -5.71 5.67 1.62
CA ALA A 366 -5.64 5.72 3.07
C ALA A 366 -6.87 5.17 3.78
N ILE A 367 -7.99 4.98 3.07
CA ILE A 367 -9.31 4.64 3.63
C ILE A 367 -9.77 3.25 3.20
N TYR A 368 -9.02 2.59 2.30
CA TYR A 368 -9.40 1.29 1.74
C TYR A 368 -8.46 0.16 2.16
N TYR A 369 -8.87 -1.08 1.91
CA TYR A 369 -8.11 -2.28 2.26
C TYR A 369 -6.74 -2.38 1.56
N TRP A 370 -6.50 -1.69 0.44
CA TRP A 370 -5.14 -1.60 -0.16
C TRP A 370 -4.15 -0.84 0.72
N PHE A 371 -4.63 0.01 1.65
CA PHE A 371 -3.76 0.63 2.64
C PHE A 371 -2.98 -0.41 3.46
N ASN A 372 -3.57 -1.57 3.71
CA ASN A 372 -2.90 -2.67 4.38
C ASN A 372 -1.65 -3.16 3.64
N VAL A 373 -1.67 -3.18 2.30
CA VAL A 373 -0.49 -3.55 1.50
C VAL A 373 0.57 -2.46 1.56
N ILE A 374 0.16 -1.20 1.56
CA ILE A 374 1.08 -0.06 1.65
C ILE A 374 1.75 -0.02 3.02
N VAL A 375 1.02 -0.19 4.11
CA VAL A 375 1.62 -0.23 5.46
C VAL A 375 2.51 -1.46 5.64
N LEU A 376 2.20 -2.59 5.01
CA LEU A 376 3.09 -3.76 4.94
C LEU A 376 4.45 -3.38 4.31
N CYS A 377 4.42 -2.66 3.18
CA CYS A 377 5.63 -2.21 2.50
C CYS A 377 6.42 -1.22 3.36
N ILE A 378 5.75 -0.20 3.93
CA ILE A 378 6.38 0.79 4.81
C ILE A 378 7.05 0.08 6.00
N ALA A 379 6.32 -0.80 6.67
CA ALA A 379 6.81 -1.55 7.82
C ALA A 379 8.05 -2.41 7.50
N TYR A 380 8.05 -3.06 6.33
CA TYR A 380 9.20 -3.84 5.88
C TYR A 380 10.44 -2.97 5.67
N PHE A 381 10.33 -1.85 4.94
CA PHE A 381 11.48 -0.99 4.66
C PHE A 381 11.98 -0.27 5.90
N GLU A 382 11.10 0.25 6.73
CA GLU A 382 11.44 0.89 8.00
C GLU A 382 12.07 -0.09 8.99
N GLY A 383 11.53 -1.30 9.10
CA GLY A 383 12.10 -2.35 9.93
C GLY A 383 13.52 -2.73 9.49
N ARG A 384 13.74 -2.87 8.18
CA ARG A 384 15.06 -3.14 7.60
C ARG A 384 16.05 -2.00 7.85
N TYR A 385 15.64 -0.76 7.61
CA TYR A 385 16.47 0.42 7.83
C TYR A 385 16.91 0.56 9.29
N ASN A 386 15.97 0.43 10.22
CA ASN A 386 16.26 0.57 11.65
C ASN A 386 17.09 -0.60 12.19
N ARG A 387 16.89 -1.83 11.68
CA ARG A 387 17.75 -2.97 12.01
C ARG A 387 19.20 -2.73 11.58
N GLU A 388 19.42 -2.29 10.34
CA GLU A 388 20.78 -2.01 9.87
C GLU A 388 21.45 -0.88 10.67
N LYS A 389 20.68 0.15 11.05
CA LYS A 389 21.18 1.22 11.91
C LYS A 389 21.61 0.69 13.28
N ARG A 390 20.79 -0.15 13.92
CA ARG A 390 21.10 -0.77 15.22
C ARG A 390 22.39 -1.58 15.17
N GLN A 391 22.54 -2.42 14.15
CA GLN A 391 23.73 -3.25 13.97
C GLN A 391 25.02 -2.44 13.78
N LEU A 392 24.93 -1.22 13.27
CA LEU A 392 26.09 -0.32 13.19
C LEU A 392 26.45 0.26 14.54
N THR A 393 25.46 0.71 15.33
CA THR A 393 25.69 1.24 16.69
C THR A 393 26.26 0.17 17.62
N GLU A 394 25.70 -1.06 17.62
CA GLU A 394 26.24 -2.18 18.42
C GLU A 394 27.70 -2.49 18.09
N LYS A 395 28.10 -2.40 16.81
CA LYS A 395 29.51 -2.61 16.40
C LYS A 395 30.44 -1.47 16.80
N GLU A 396 29.94 -0.26 16.88
CA GLU A 396 30.73 0.90 17.34
C GLU A 396 30.98 0.77 18.85
N GLU A 397 29.97 0.39 19.63
CA GLU A 397 30.08 0.14 21.07
C GLU A 397 31.01 -1.05 21.42
N ASP A 398 31.02 -2.11 20.59
CA ASP A 398 31.92 -3.26 20.80
C ASP A 398 33.40 -2.95 20.47
N ASN A 399 33.67 -1.84 19.76
CA ASN A 399 35.05 -1.44 19.39
C ASN A 399 35.61 -0.31 20.29
N GLU A 400 34.82 0.27 21.17
CA GLU A 400 35.23 1.21 22.21
C GLU A 400 35.52 0.46 23.53
#